data_77335e117d3db2c069a3f23639d97a86
#
_entry.id   77335e117d3db2c069a3f23639d97a86
#
_cell.length_a   1.000
_cell.length_b   1.000
_cell.length_c   1.000
_cell.angle_alpha   90.00
_cell.angle_beta   90.00
_cell.angle_gamma   90.00
#
_symmetry.space_group_name_H-M   'P 1'
#
loop_
_entity.id
_entity.type
_entity.pdbx_description
1 polymer ?
#
loop_
_entity_poly.entity_id
_entity_poly.type
_entity_poly.pdbx_seq_one_letter_code
_entity_poly.pdbx_strand_id
1 'polypeptide(L)'
;MKQNIMNLAFFRNKTNILAAAALLSVTSISAQTFSDFNYRGNDKIYNDNPLKPDEFYSPILQGCYPDPSITKKGDDYYLVNSSFSMFPGVPIFTSKDLVNWKQVGHVLDRPSQLKVENSGVSHGIYAPDIKYNKHNDTFYMITTQFAGGIGNMVVKTKDPSKGWSEVQKLNFEGIDPSVFFDDDGKAYIVHNDAPPKGTEQYNGHRVIKIWDYDLEKDQVVAGSDKIIVNGGVDLSQKPIWIEGPHIYKKNGKYYLMCAEGGTGGNHSEVIFMADSPKGPFVPAKNNPILTQRYFPRDRKEKVDWAGHADLVEGPDGQWYGVFLAIRPNVSNRVNKGRETFILPVDWSGTYPVFQNGLVPMKPKLKMPQGVQNQTGQSGFFPNGNFTYNDKLTDKNLDFRWIAMRGPRESFITVTKNGVKVNPFATNIKALAPVSALFHRLQHEDFETSVTLDFKPKSGKELAGITCYQSETFNYVFGITKKDKDFYIVLERTEKGQSKLIASEKISLSKPVKLQVVADKDQHSFNYSLDGKNFKNLGGPVSGDILSTDVAGGFTGSLIGLYSTSSNDIIPN
;
A
#
# COMPACT_ATOMS: atom_id res chain seq x y z
N MET A 1 41.92 7.17 70.60
CA MET A 1 43.37 6.99 70.84
C MET A 1 44.08 7.04 69.52
N LYS A 2 45.01 8.02 69.42
CA LYS A 2 46.19 8.13 68.51
C LYS A 2 45.95 7.79 67.00
N GLN A 3 45.79 8.76 66.11
CA GLN A 3 46.89 9.50 65.45
C GLN A 3 48.08 8.66 64.99
N ASN A 4 48.26 8.59 63.68
CA ASN A 4 49.55 8.94 63.10
C ASN A 4 49.40 9.33 61.61
N ILE A 5 49.88 10.54 61.34
CA ILE A 5 50.16 11.18 60.08
C ILE A 5 51.51 10.64 59.59
N MET A 6 51.65 10.38 58.28
CA MET A 6 52.98 10.52 57.64
C MET A 6 52.89 10.87 56.16
N ASN A 7 53.51 11.96 55.85
CA ASN A 7 53.74 12.60 54.56
C ASN A 7 54.74 11.79 53.66
N LEU A 8 54.64 12.12 52.39
CA LEU A 8 55.67 12.31 51.36
C LEU A 8 55.33 11.51 50.09
N ALA A 9 55.53 11.91 48.89
CA ALA A 9 56.34 12.97 48.26
C ALA A 9 55.93 13.08 46.80
N PHE A 10 56.01 14.25 46.25
CA PHE A 10 55.82 14.55 44.83
C PHE A 10 56.86 13.82 43.96
N PHE A 11 56.40 13.06 42.95
CA PHE A 11 57.13 12.82 41.72
C PHE A 11 56.32 13.27 40.51
N ARG A 12 56.80 14.37 39.91
CA ARG A 12 56.32 14.85 38.58
C ARG A 12 56.96 13.93 37.54
N ASN A 13 56.11 13.09 36.88
CA ASN A 13 56.47 12.53 35.59
C ASN A 13 55.67 13.26 34.49
N LYS A 14 56.39 13.98 33.67
CA LYS A 14 55.89 14.54 32.40
C LYS A 14 55.70 13.39 31.44
N THR A 15 54.49 12.94 31.26
CA THR A 15 54.13 12.07 30.15
C THR A 15 53.58 12.94 29.04
N ASN A 16 54.29 13.00 27.93
CA ASN A 16 53.83 13.63 26.68
C ASN A 16 52.60 12.88 26.17
N ILE A 17 51.44 13.49 26.27
CA ILE A 17 50.23 13.04 25.55
C ILE A 17 50.33 13.55 24.12
N LEU A 18 50.79 12.70 23.20
CA LEU A 18 50.55 12.89 21.76
C LEU A 18 49.05 12.74 21.53
N ALA A 19 48.35 13.87 21.38
CA ALA A 19 47.02 13.89 20.86
C ALA A 19 47.07 13.53 19.37
N ALA A 20 46.81 12.26 19.04
CA ALA A 20 46.50 11.85 17.67
C ALA A 20 45.13 12.44 17.31
N ALA A 21 45.14 13.59 16.64
CA ALA A 21 43.95 14.10 15.95
C ALA A 21 43.63 13.14 14.80
N ALA A 22 42.71 12.20 15.05
CA ALA A 22 42.06 11.47 13.99
C ALA A 22 41.22 12.48 13.19
N LEU A 23 41.77 12.93 12.06
CA LEU A 23 40.96 13.60 11.03
C LEU A 23 39.94 12.58 10.53
N LEU A 24 38.76 12.59 11.12
CA LEU A 24 37.56 12.07 10.48
C LEU A 24 37.34 12.95 9.24
N SER A 25 37.79 12.46 8.09
CA SER A 25 37.39 12.99 6.79
C SER A 25 35.91 12.76 6.66
N VAL A 26 35.11 13.74 7.05
CA VAL A 26 33.70 13.80 6.68
C VAL A 26 33.70 13.94 5.16
N THR A 27 33.62 12.81 4.46
CA THR A 27 33.33 12.82 3.03
C THR A 27 31.95 13.41 2.90
N SER A 28 31.87 14.69 2.51
CA SER A 28 30.60 15.35 2.23
C SER A 28 29.91 14.59 1.10
N ILE A 29 28.89 13.80 1.45
CA ILE A 29 28.04 13.09 0.49
C ILE A 29 27.34 14.15 -0.38
N SER A 30 27.31 13.97 -1.70
CA SER A 30 26.58 14.86 -2.61
C SER A 30 25.08 14.68 -2.38
N ALA A 31 24.42 15.73 -1.92
CA ALA A 31 22.95 15.73 -1.86
C ALA A 31 22.37 15.81 -3.27
N GLN A 32 21.50 14.89 -3.62
CA GLN A 32 20.78 14.83 -4.88
C GLN A 32 19.48 15.62 -4.76
N THR A 33 19.27 16.58 -5.68
CA THR A 33 18.03 17.39 -5.71
C THR A 33 17.17 16.95 -6.87
N PHE A 34 15.94 16.53 -6.57
CA PHE A 34 14.90 16.24 -7.52
C PHE A 34 13.88 17.39 -7.54
N SER A 35 13.45 17.80 -8.73
CA SER A 35 12.44 18.84 -8.94
C SER A 35 11.57 18.54 -10.15
N ASP A 36 10.44 19.22 -10.23
CA ASP A 36 9.53 19.17 -11.38
C ASP A 36 9.14 17.73 -11.77
N PHE A 37 8.67 16.98 -10.78
CA PHE A 37 8.08 15.67 -11.03
C PHE A 37 6.79 15.84 -11.82
N ASN A 38 6.67 15.06 -12.88
CA ASN A 38 5.48 15.00 -13.73
C ASN A 38 5.07 13.55 -13.92
N TYR A 39 3.78 13.28 -13.81
CA TYR A 39 3.18 11.98 -14.11
C TYR A 39 1.91 12.21 -14.93
N ARG A 40 1.78 11.53 -16.06
CA ARG A 40 0.61 11.58 -16.94
C ARG A 40 0.18 10.17 -17.31
N GLY A 41 -1.04 9.79 -16.95
CA GLY A 41 -1.69 8.56 -17.40
C GLY A 41 -2.43 8.75 -18.72
N ASN A 42 -2.46 7.69 -19.51
CA ASN A 42 -3.13 7.70 -20.82
C ASN A 42 -3.71 6.32 -21.17
N ASP A 43 -4.30 5.64 -20.18
CA ASP A 43 -4.89 4.32 -20.38
C ASP A 43 -6.01 4.36 -21.43
N LYS A 44 -5.93 3.47 -22.41
CA LYS A 44 -6.90 3.37 -23.51
C LYS A 44 -8.32 3.13 -23.00
N ILE A 45 -8.49 2.37 -21.91
CA ILE A 45 -9.82 2.06 -21.35
C ILE A 45 -10.61 3.33 -21.00
N TYR A 46 -9.96 4.39 -20.49
CA TYR A 46 -10.60 5.64 -20.17
C TYR A 46 -10.87 6.51 -21.40
N ASN A 47 -9.98 6.47 -22.40
CA ASN A 47 -10.17 7.15 -23.67
C ASN A 47 -11.33 6.55 -24.46
N ASP A 48 -11.50 5.23 -24.43
CA ASP A 48 -12.58 4.51 -25.11
C ASP A 48 -13.93 4.63 -24.35
N ASN A 49 -13.89 4.93 -23.05
CA ASN A 49 -15.08 5.01 -22.17
C ASN A 49 -15.20 6.39 -21.51
N PRO A 50 -15.38 7.49 -22.24
CA PRO A 50 -15.52 8.81 -21.66
C PRO A 50 -16.75 8.87 -20.74
N LEU A 51 -16.63 9.57 -19.61
CA LEU A 51 -17.71 9.71 -18.64
C LEU A 51 -18.82 10.63 -19.17
N LYS A 52 -20.07 10.27 -18.91
CA LYS A 52 -21.21 11.16 -18.93
C LYS A 52 -21.28 11.93 -17.59
N PRO A 53 -22.04 13.04 -17.52
CA PRO A 53 -22.15 13.83 -16.29
C PRO A 53 -22.64 13.04 -15.06
N ASP A 54 -23.40 11.96 -15.28
CA ASP A 54 -23.98 11.08 -14.27
C ASP A 54 -23.21 9.76 -14.11
N GLU A 55 -21.95 9.70 -14.51
CA GLU A 55 -21.09 8.50 -14.45
C GLU A 55 -19.77 8.78 -13.70
N PHE A 56 -19.21 7.73 -13.14
CA PHE A 56 -17.85 7.73 -12.57
C PHE A 56 -17.11 6.45 -12.96
N TYR A 57 -15.77 6.49 -12.88
CA TYR A 57 -14.95 5.30 -13.11
C TYR A 57 -14.88 4.41 -11.86
N SER A 58 -14.88 3.09 -12.06
CA SER A 58 -14.52 2.08 -11.09
C SER A 58 -13.32 1.29 -11.65
N PRO A 59 -12.17 1.25 -10.91
CA PRO A 59 -11.99 1.47 -9.48
C PRO A 59 -12.12 2.94 -9.04
N ILE A 60 -12.52 3.14 -7.78
CA ILE A 60 -12.57 4.48 -7.15
C ILE A 60 -11.20 4.93 -6.63
N LEU A 61 -10.30 3.98 -6.29
CA LEU A 61 -8.90 4.25 -6.01
C LEU A 61 -8.04 3.40 -6.94
N GLN A 62 -7.41 4.04 -7.93
CA GLN A 62 -6.52 3.41 -8.90
C GLN A 62 -5.13 3.17 -8.30
N GLY A 63 -4.49 2.06 -8.71
CA GLY A 63 -3.20 1.61 -8.22
C GLY A 63 -3.34 0.72 -6.98
N CYS A 64 -2.22 0.38 -6.35
CA CYS A 64 -2.20 -0.57 -5.23
C CYS A 64 -2.82 0.02 -3.96
N TYR A 65 -4.14 -0.09 -3.87
CA TYR A 65 -4.98 0.21 -2.71
C TYR A 65 -5.88 -1.00 -2.42
N PRO A 66 -5.32 -2.11 -1.94
CA PRO A 66 -6.07 -3.35 -1.72
C PRO A 66 -6.76 -3.39 -0.36
N ASP A 67 -7.60 -4.41 -0.18
CA ASP A 67 -8.23 -4.77 1.09
C ASP A 67 -8.94 -3.55 1.73
N PRO A 68 -9.90 -2.92 1.03
CA PRO A 68 -10.55 -1.72 1.52
C PRO A 68 -11.49 -2.05 2.67
N SER A 69 -11.48 -1.23 3.72
CA SER A 69 -12.54 -1.18 4.73
C SER A 69 -13.12 0.22 4.83
N ILE A 70 -14.42 0.31 5.12
CA ILE A 70 -15.19 1.54 5.09
C ILE A 70 -16.08 1.69 6.32
N THR A 71 -16.23 2.92 6.80
CA THR A 71 -17.18 3.27 7.87
C THR A 71 -17.81 4.63 7.60
N LYS A 72 -18.92 4.91 8.31
CA LYS A 72 -19.69 6.15 8.22
C LYS A 72 -19.81 6.81 9.59
N LYS A 73 -19.62 8.14 9.65
CA LYS A 73 -20.00 8.99 10.80
C LYS A 73 -20.76 10.21 10.30
N GLY A 74 -22.05 10.28 10.64
CA GLY A 74 -22.91 11.33 10.07
C GLY A 74 -22.99 11.20 8.55
N ASP A 75 -22.60 12.26 7.84
CA ASP A 75 -22.55 12.29 6.38
C ASP A 75 -21.15 11.99 5.80
N ASP A 76 -20.18 11.71 6.66
CA ASP A 76 -18.80 11.44 6.24
C ASP A 76 -18.52 9.94 6.18
N TYR A 77 -17.91 9.53 5.06
CA TYR A 77 -17.38 8.18 4.85
C TYR A 77 -15.87 8.22 5.01
N TYR A 78 -15.32 7.16 5.61
CA TYR A 78 -13.88 6.97 5.80
C TYR A 78 -13.49 5.60 5.27
N LEU A 79 -12.42 5.55 4.47
CA LEU A 79 -11.93 4.35 3.81
C LEU A 79 -10.42 4.20 4.08
N VAL A 80 -10.00 2.97 4.38
CA VAL A 80 -8.60 2.59 4.61
C VAL A 80 -8.21 1.40 3.74
N ASN A 81 -6.89 1.22 3.53
CA ASN A 81 -6.34 0.12 2.72
C ASN A 81 -5.07 -0.46 3.34
N SER A 82 -4.76 -1.71 3.00
CA SER A 82 -3.46 -2.34 3.27
C SER A 82 -2.31 -1.52 2.74
N SER A 83 -1.20 -1.49 3.48
CA SER A 83 -0.01 -0.73 3.10
C SER A 83 1.28 -1.55 3.14
N PHE A 84 1.24 -2.77 3.62
CA PHE A 84 2.40 -3.65 3.69
C PHE A 84 3.61 -2.98 4.37
N SER A 85 4.80 -2.98 3.74
CA SER A 85 6.01 -2.32 4.27
C SER A 85 6.16 -0.85 3.86
N MET A 86 5.12 -0.25 3.29
CA MET A 86 5.11 1.17 2.94
C MET A 86 4.95 2.04 4.19
N PHE A 87 5.66 3.16 4.23
CA PHE A 87 5.61 4.15 5.30
C PHE A 87 5.33 5.56 4.73
N PRO A 88 4.39 6.35 5.29
CA PRO A 88 3.46 5.99 6.35
C PRO A 88 2.52 4.87 5.95
N GLY A 89 2.00 4.11 6.94
CA GLY A 89 1.11 2.98 6.73
C GLY A 89 -0.37 3.33 6.83
N VAL A 90 -1.20 2.52 6.18
CA VAL A 90 -2.67 2.64 6.16
C VAL A 90 -3.13 4.01 5.69
N PRO A 91 -3.15 4.27 4.36
CA PRO A 91 -3.72 5.50 3.84
C PRO A 91 -5.18 5.60 4.22
N ILE A 92 -5.62 6.82 4.59
CA ILE A 92 -7.01 7.09 4.96
C ILE A 92 -7.60 8.17 4.06
N PHE A 93 -8.80 7.88 3.58
CA PHE A 93 -9.56 8.74 2.68
C PHE A 93 -10.90 9.11 3.33
N THR A 94 -11.45 10.28 2.94
CA THR A 94 -12.81 10.70 3.30
C THR A 94 -13.60 11.08 2.06
N SER A 95 -14.92 10.86 2.12
CA SER A 95 -15.89 11.23 1.09
C SER A 95 -17.23 11.59 1.72
N LYS A 96 -18.03 12.39 1.01
CA LYS A 96 -19.42 12.67 1.34
C LYS A 96 -20.41 11.84 0.51
N ASP A 97 -19.92 11.13 -0.52
CA ASP A 97 -20.77 10.59 -1.59
C ASP A 97 -20.30 9.25 -2.15
N LEU A 98 -19.23 8.64 -1.58
CA LEU A 98 -18.65 7.36 -1.97
C LEU A 98 -17.91 7.36 -3.33
N VAL A 99 -17.89 8.48 -4.05
CA VAL A 99 -17.24 8.61 -5.37
C VAL A 99 -16.09 9.60 -5.32
N ASN A 100 -16.31 10.77 -4.71
CA ASN A 100 -15.34 11.85 -4.63
C ASN A 100 -14.52 11.73 -3.34
N TRP A 101 -13.35 11.14 -3.43
CA TRP A 101 -12.48 10.83 -2.29
C TRP A 101 -11.38 11.88 -2.11
N LYS A 102 -11.03 12.15 -0.86
CA LYS A 102 -9.85 12.95 -0.48
C LYS A 102 -8.97 12.14 0.44
N GLN A 103 -7.70 12.02 0.14
CA GLN A 103 -6.75 11.47 1.09
C GLN A 103 -6.51 12.51 2.19
N VAL A 104 -6.74 12.14 3.44
CA VAL A 104 -6.62 13.05 4.59
C VAL A 104 -5.41 12.73 5.47
N GLY A 105 -4.70 11.65 5.17
CA GLY A 105 -3.50 11.26 5.90
C GLY A 105 -3.20 9.77 5.80
N HIS A 106 -2.56 9.30 6.85
CA HIS A 106 -2.29 7.89 7.11
C HIS A 106 -2.59 7.61 8.59
N VAL A 107 -3.06 6.42 8.88
CA VAL A 107 -3.40 5.99 10.25
C VAL A 107 -2.15 5.70 11.07
N LEU A 108 -1.16 5.05 10.45
CA LEU A 108 0.11 4.67 11.09
C LEU A 108 1.22 5.55 10.50
N ASP A 109 1.45 6.69 11.12
CA ASP A 109 2.33 7.74 10.59
C ASP A 109 3.65 7.92 11.36
N ARG A 110 3.87 7.15 12.43
CA ARG A 110 5.03 7.25 13.31
C ARG A 110 5.77 5.92 13.46
N PRO A 111 7.11 5.93 13.66
CA PRO A 111 7.88 4.71 13.90
C PRO A 111 7.46 3.93 15.16
N SER A 112 6.83 4.59 16.15
CA SER A 112 6.27 3.92 17.33
C SER A 112 5.07 3.03 17.00
N GLN A 113 4.32 3.36 15.92
CA GLN A 113 3.14 2.64 15.49
C GLN A 113 3.42 1.53 14.46
N LEU A 114 4.51 1.64 13.68
CA LEU A 114 4.77 0.79 12.53
C LEU A 114 6.24 0.35 12.50
N LYS A 115 6.48 -0.96 12.66
CA LYS A 115 7.82 -1.58 12.70
C LYS A 115 7.98 -2.53 11.51
N VAL A 116 8.52 -2.04 10.42
CA VAL A 116 8.67 -2.77 9.15
C VAL A 116 10.07 -2.71 8.56
N GLU A 117 11.07 -2.26 9.33
CA GLU A 117 12.41 -1.91 8.86
C GLU A 117 13.14 -3.04 8.13
N ASN A 118 12.88 -4.30 8.49
CA ASN A 118 13.51 -5.48 7.90
C ASN A 118 12.51 -6.41 7.20
N SER A 119 11.35 -5.87 6.79
CA SER A 119 10.28 -6.64 6.18
C SER A 119 10.40 -6.67 4.66
N GLY A 120 10.07 -7.79 4.02
CA GLY A 120 9.85 -7.86 2.58
C GLY A 120 8.73 -6.90 2.15
N VAL A 121 8.75 -6.45 0.89
CA VAL A 121 7.81 -5.44 0.40
C VAL A 121 6.35 -5.77 0.67
N SER A 122 5.97 -7.05 0.54
CA SER A 122 4.60 -7.55 0.74
C SER A 122 4.30 -8.01 2.16
N HIS A 123 5.22 -7.82 3.11
CA HIS A 123 5.01 -8.04 4.54
C HIS A 123 4.72 -6.71 5.23
N GLY A 124 4.22 -6.73 6.46
CA GLY A 124 3.87 -5.51 7.19
C GLY A 124 2.37 -5.43 7.47
N ILE A 125 1.69 -4.38 7.04
CA ILE A 125 0.27 -4.16 7.37
C ILE A 125 -0.65 -4.85 6.36
N TYR A 126 -1.47 -5.80 6.86
CA TYR A 126 -2.52 -6.51 6.14
C TYR A 126 -3.89 -5.96 6.51
N ALA A 127 -4.83 -6.10 5.64
CA ALA A 127 -6.26 -5.81 5.75
C ALA A 127 -6.68 -5.00 7.01
N PRO A 128 -6.56 -3.66 6.98
CA PRO A 128 -7.06 -2.83 8.07
C PRO A 128 -8.59 -2.77 8.02
N ASP A 129 -9.23 -2.90 9.18
CA ASP A 129 -10.65 -2.61 9.34
C ASP A 129 -10.83 -1.29 10.08
N ILE A 130 -11.70 -0.40 9.56
CA ILE A 130 -12.07 0.86 10.21
C ILE A 130 -13.55 0.84 10.58
N LYS A 131 -13.87 1.05 11.87
CA LYS A 131 -15.26 1.17 12.33
C LYS A 131 -15.42 2.35 13.29
N TYR A 132 -16.54 3.05 13.14
CA TYR A 132 -16.97 4.08 14.06
C TYR A 132 -17.90 3.50 15.12
N ASN A 133 -17.55 3.65 16.40
CA ASN A 133 -18.40 3.28 17.51
C ASN A 133 -19.24 4.45 17.97
N LYS A 134 -20.54 4.41 17.67
CA LYS A 134 -21.52 5.46 18.04
C LYS A 134 -21.70 5.62 19.54
N HIS A 135 -21.48 4.54 20.34
CA HIS A 135 -21.71 4.55 21.80
C HIS A 135 -20.67 5.38 22.57
N ASN A 136 -19.44 5.49 22.03
CA ASN A 136 -18.37 6.26 22.67
C ASN A 136 -17.74 7.30 21.75
N ASP A 137 -18.37 7.58 20.60
CA ASP A 137 -17.92 8.55 19.59
C ASP A 137 -16.45 8.39 19.21
N THR A 138 -16.02 7.17 18.88
CA THR A 138 -14.61 6.85 18.62
C THR A 138 -14.48 5.99 17.36
N PHE A 139 -13.50 6.33 16.53
CA PHE A 139 -13.04 5.47 15.43
C PHE A 139 -12.00 4.47 15.96
N TYR A 140 -12.14 3.23 15.55
CA TYR A 140 -11.21 2.14 15.77
C TYR A 140 -10.67 1.71 14.42
N MET A 141 -9.35 1.58 14.29
CA MET A 141 -8.71 0.88 13.18
C MET A 141 -7.96 -0.31 13.76
N ILE A 142 -8.33 -1.51 13.29
CA ILE A 142 -7.73 -2.78 13.69
C ILE A 142 -7.07 -3.42 12.48
N THR A 143 -5.90 -4.05 12.67
CA THR A 143 -5.16 -4.67 11.56
C THR A 143 -4.15 -5.69 12.08
N THR A 144 -3.55 -6.43 11.16
CA THR A 144 -2.41 -7.31 11.46
C THR A 144 -1.12 -6.71 10.91
N GLN A 145 -0.12 -6.48 11.77
CA GLN A 145 1.25 -6.30 11.32
C GLN A 145 1.92 -7.67 11.24
N PHE A 146 1.97 -8.24 10.04
CA PHE A 146 2.47 -9.59 9.78
C PHE A 146 3.97 -9.75 10.08
N ALA A 147 4.77 -8.68 9.92
CA ALA A 147 6.19 -8.66 10.26
C ALA A 147 6.46 -7.67 11.40
N GLY A 148 7.66 -7.73 12.01
CA GLY A 148 8.07 -6.82 13.09
C GLY A 148 7.55 -7.21 14.49
N GLY A 149 6.85 -8.35 14.63
CA GLY A 149 6.51 -8.97 15.92
C GLY A 149 5.37 -8.33 16.72
N ILE A 150 4.60 -7.41 16.11
CA ILE A 150 3.42 -6.81 16.76
C ILE A 150 2.24 -7.78 16.69
N GLY A 151 1.94 -8.32 15.50
CA GLY A 151 0.74 -9.15 15.28
C GLY A 151 -0.53 -8.29 15.13
N ASN A 152 -1.63 -8.74 15.69
CA ASN A 152 -2.89 -8.01 15.68
C ASN A 152 -2.84 -6.80 16.63
N MET A 153 -3.38 -5.66 16.18
CA MET A 153 -3.30 -4.39 16.89
C MET A 153 -4.47 -3.47 16.60
N VAL A 154 -4.73 -2.54 17.51
CA VAL A 154 -5.74 -1.50 17.36
C VAL A 154 -5.16 -0.12 17.66
N VAL A 155 -5.62 0.88 16.93
CA VAL A 155 -5.42 2.31 17.20
C VAL A 155 -6.77 3.03 17.14
N LYS A 156 -6.89 4.16 17.86
CA LYS A 156 -8.17 4.88 18.02
C LYS A 156 -8.00 6.37 17.81
N THR A 157 -9.08 7.02 17.37
CA THR A 157 -9.17 8.49 17.31
C THR A 157 -10.62 8.97 17.42
N LYS A 158 -10.79 10.23 17.79
CA LYS A 158 -12.08 10.95 17.68
C LYS A 158 -12.23 11.64 16.31
N ASP A 159 -11.11 11.95 15.67
CA ASP A 159 -11.05 12.66 14.39
C ASP A 159 -9.93 12.05 13.51
N PRO A 160 -10.29 11.29 12.48
CA PRO A 160 -9.32 10.62 11.61
C PRO A 160 -8.32 11.54 10.91
N SER A 161 -8.62 12.84 10.79
CA SER A 161 -7.73 13.83 10.16
C SER A 161 -6.69 14.43 11.12
N LYS A 162 -6.79 14.16 12.42
CA LYS A 162 -5.92 14.75 13.45
C LYS A 162 -4.94 13.79 14.10
N GLY A 163 -4.82 12.58 13.53
CA GLY A 163 -3.90 11.55 14.02
C GLY A 163 -4.59 10.51 14.91
N TRP A 164 -3.84 9.46 15.23
CA TRP A 164 -4.31 8.24 15.89
C TRP A 164 -3.49 7.96 17.16
N SER A 165 -4.05 7.17 18.06
CA SER A 165 -3.37 6.74 19.29
C SER A 165 -2.10 5.93 19.00
N GLU A 166 -1.29 5.70 20.03
CA GLU A 166 -0.29 4.64 19.98
C GLU A 166 -0.98 3.26 19.85
N VAL A 167 -0.21 2.30 19.35
CA VAL A 167 -0.68 0.94 19.11
C VAL A 167 -0.95 0.22 20.41
N GLN A 168 -2.15 -0.36 20.50
CA GLN A 168 -2.47 -1.38 21.48
C GLN A 168 -2.41 -2.76 20.82
N LYS A 169 -1.48 -3.61 21.26
CA LYS A 169 -1.39 -5.00 20.80
C LYS A 169 -2.59 -5.81 21.29
N LEU A 170 -3.14 -6.64 20.42
CA LEU A 170 -4.20 -7.60 20.73
C LEU A 170 -3.64 -9.01 20.90
N ASN A 171 -4.13 -9.74 21.90
CA ASN A 171 -3.56 -11.03 22.30
C ASN A 171 -4.29 -12.21 21.63
N PHE A 172 -4.23 -12.28 20.30
CA PHE A 172 -4.68 -13.44 19.51
C PHE A 172 -3.84 -13.58 18.24
N GLU A 173 -3.81 -14.79 17.68
CA GLU A 173 -3.13 -15.11 16.42
C GLU A 173 -4.10 -14.99 15.24
N GLY A 174 -3.60 -15.17 14.02
CA GLY A 174 -4.37 -15.05 12.78
C GLY A 174 -4.24 -13.69 12.13
N ILE A 175 -5.04 -13.45 11.09
CA ILE A 175 -4.97 -12.21 10.26
C ILE A 175 -6.37 -11.68 9.97
N ASP A 176 -6.43 -10.52 9.33
CA ASP A 176 -7.64 -9.83 8.85
C ASP A 176 -8.68 -9.64 9.97
N PRO A 177 -8.31 -9.02 11.10
CA PRO A 177 -9.28 -8.76 12.14
C PRO A 177 -10.22 -7.63 11.75
N SER A 178 -11.51 -7.78 12.07
CA SER A 178 -12.47 -6.68 12.05
C SER A 178 -13.22 -6.57 13.38
N VAL A 179 -13.69 -5.35 13.70
CA VAL A 179 -14.43 -5.08 14.92
C VAL A 179 -15.90 -4.83 14.61
N PHE A 180 -16.78 -5.47 15.38
CA PHE A 180 -18.23 -5.26 15.32
C PHE A 180 -18.73 -4.70 16.64
N PHE A 181 -19.46 -3.56 16.57
CA PHE A 181 -20.14 -2.94 17.71
C PHE A 181 -21.62 -3.21 17.62
N ASP A 182 -22.17 -3.98 18.57
CA ASP A 182 -23.59 -4.31 18.60
C ASP A 182 -24.42 -3.16 19.20
N ASP A 183 -25.72 -3.19 18.96
CA ASP A 183 -26.68 -2.17 19.43
C ASP A 183 -26.79 -2.13 20.96
N ASP A 184 -26.49 -3.25 21.66
CA ASP A 184 -26.48 -3.34 23.12
C ASP A 184 -25.18 -2.80 23.77
N GLY A 185 -24.28 -2.25 22.95
CA GLY A 185 -22.99 -1.72 23.38
C GLY A 185 -21.86 -2.74 23.53
N LYS A 186 -22.13 -4.02 23.32
CA LYS A 186 -21.08 -5.04 23.28
C LYS A 186 -20.25 -4.90 21.98
N ALA A 187 -19.01 -5.34 22.09
CA ALA A 187 -18.07 -5.36 20.96
C ALA A 187 -17.48 -6.75 20.76
N TYR A 188 -17.22 -7.06 19.51
CA TYR A 188 -16.67 -8.35 19.10
C TYR A 188 -15.56 -8.12 18.09
N ILE A 189 -14.54 -9.01 18.09
CA ILE A 189 -13.53 -9.08 17.03
C ILE A 189 -13.69 -10.42 16.31
N VAL A 190 -13.75 -10.37 14.98
CA VAL A 190 -13.72 -11.55 14.11
C VAL A 190 -12.44 -11.52 13.28
N HIS A 191 -11.87 -12.68 12.99
CA HIS A 191 -10.63 -12.81 12.22
C HIS A 191 -10.49 -14.18 11.57
N ASN A 192 -9.61 -14.26 10.56
CA ASN A 192 -9.16 -15.53 9.99
C ASN A 192 -8.08 -16.15 10.88
N ASP A 193 -8.14 -17.47 11.07
CA ASP A 193 -7.11 -18.22 11.79
C ASP A 193 -6.86 -19.61 11.17
N ALA A 194 -5.78 -20.26 11.57
CA ALA A 194 -5.59 -21.68 11.34
C ALA A 194 -6.63 -22.49 12.12
N PRO A 195 -7.11 -23.64 11.61
CA PRO A 195 -7.87 -24.57 12.42
C PRO A 195 -7.02 -25.07 13.59
N PRO A 196 -7.65 -25.61 14.68
CA PRO A 196 -6.91 -26.19 15.79
C PRO A 196 -5.89 -27.22 15.30
N LYS A 197 -4.70 -27.20 15.88
CA LYS A 197 -3.58 -28.09 15.49
C LYS A 197 -4.02 -29.54 15.37
N GLY A 198 -3.75 -30.16 14.23
CA GLY A 198 -4.09 -31.56 13.96
C GLY A 198 -5.53 -31.77 13.47
N THR A 199 -6.29 -30.70 13.23
CA THR A 199 -7.63 -30.77 12.63
C THR A 199 -7.66 -30.22 11.20
N GLU A 200 -6.50 -29.86 10.63
CA GLU A 200 -6.34 -29.42 9.24
C GLU A 200 -6.75 -30.55 8.29
N GLN A 201 -7.69 -30.26 7.37
CA GLN A 201 -8.23 -31.26 6.46
C GLN A 201 -7.60 -31.18 5.05
N TYR A 202 -7.05 -30.03 4.70
CA TYR A 202 -6.42 -29.76 3.38
C TYR A 202 -5.53 -28.52 3.46
N ASN A 203 -4.66 -28.37 2.48
CA ASN A 203 -3.83 -27.17 2.36
C ASN A 203 -4.69 -25.92 2.05
N GLY A 204 -4.53 -24.86 2.84
CA GLY A 204 -5.37 -23.66 2.74
C GLY A 204 -6.67 -23.72 3.54
N HIS A 205 -6.85 -24.76 4.39
CA HIS A 205 -7.94 -24.82 5.37
C HIS A 205 -7.77 -23.70 6.41
N ARG A 206 -8.76 -22.83 6.51
CA ARG A 206 -8.82 -21.73 7.48
C ARG A 206 -10.16 -21.75 8.20
N VAL A 207 -10.22 -21.03 9.32
CA VAL A 207 -11.45 -20.86 10.11
C VAL A 207 -11.68 -19.38 10.38
N ILE A 208 -12.94 -19.00 10.61
CA ILE A 208 -13.26 -17.69 11.17
C ILE A 208 -13.56 -17.86 12.65
N LYS A 209 -12.85 -17.08 13.48
CA LYS A 209 -13.07 -17.01 14.93
C LYS A 209 -13.68 -15.67 15.30
N ILE A 210 -14.41 -15.67 16.42
CA ILE A 210 -14.95 -14.49 17.09
C ILE A 210 -14.51 -14.46 18.55
N TRP A 211 -14.19 -13.24 19.03
CA TRP A 211 -13.88 -12.94 20.44
C TRP A 211 -14.86 -11.91 20.98
N ASP A 212 -15.15 -11.93 22.28
CA ASP A 212 -15.65 -10.75 22.98
C ASP A 212 -14.52 -9.73 23.11
N TYR A 213 -14.82 -8.46 22.89
CA TYR A 213 -13.85 -7.37 22.98
C TYR A 213 -14.19 -6.41 24.13
N ASP A 214 -13.25 -6.28 25.08
CA ASP A 214 -13.34 -5.38 26.21
C ASP A 214 -12.86 -3.97 25.77
N LEU A 215 -13.82 -3.04 25.58
CA LEU A 215 -13.57 -1.68 25.12
C LEU A 215 -12.83 -0.80 26.15
N GLU A 216 -12.86 -1.16 27.44
CA GLU A 216 -12.14 -0.42 28.48
C GLU A 216 -10.66 -0.80 28.51
N LYS A 217 -10.37 -2.07 28.32
CA LYS A 217 -9.00 -2.61 28.31
C LYS A 217 -8.36 -2.63 26.93
N ASP A 218 -9.11 -2.41 25.87
CA ASP A 218 -8.68 -2.61 24.48
C ASP A 218 -8.05 -4.01 24.26
N GLN A 219 -8.74 -5.05 24.73
CA GLN A 219 -8.28 -6.43 24.64
C GLN A 219 -9.44 -7.40 24.38
N VAL A 220 -9.11 -8.53 23.75
CA VAL A 220 -10.04 -9.65 23.67
C VAL A 220 -10.19 -10.28 25.06
N VAL A 221 -11.39 -10.74 25.37
CA VAL A 221 -11.68 -11.44 26.63
C VAL A 221 -11.13 -12.85 26.55
N ALA A 222 -10.18 -13.19 27.40
CA ALA A 222 -9.54 -14.50 27.40
C ALA A 222 -10.56 -15.66 27.55
N GLY A 223 -10.46 -16.67 26.69
CA GLY A 223 -11.35 -17.83 26.68
C GLY A 223 -12.75 -17.58 26.10
N SER A 224 -13.01 -16.42 25.50
CA SER A 224 -14.27 -16.12 24.83
C SER A 224 -14.30 -16.52 23.35
N ASP A 225 -13.15 -16.97 22.80
CA ASP A 225 -13.01 -17.31 21.39
C ASP A 225 -13.90 -18.50 20.98
N LYS A 226 -14.43 -18.40 19.79
CA LYS A 226 -15.26 -19.45 19.18
C LYS A 226 -15.03 -19.49 17.68
N ILE A 227 -14.88 -20.71 17.14
CA ILE A 227 -14.95 -20.91 15.69
C ILE A 227 -16.41 -20.75 15.25
N ILE A 228 -16.68 -19.81 14.36
CA ILE A 228 -18.02 -19.51 13.83
C ILE A 228 -18.20 -19.96 12.38
N VAL A 229 -17.11 -20.13 11.61
CA VAL A 229 -17.09 -20.79 10.30
C VAL A 229 -15.86 -21.68 10.23
N ASN A 230 -16.04 -22.88 9.71
CA ASN A 230 -14.98 -23.87 9.52
C ASN A 230 -14.83 -24.19 8.03
N GLY A 231 -13.75 -23.73 7.41
CA GLY A 231 -13.35 -24.02 6.05
C GLY A 231 -14.02 -23.17 4.97
N GLY A 232 -15.16 -22.51 5.23
CA GLY A 232 -15.89 -21.70 4.26
C GLY A 232 -17.34 -22.16 4.02
N VAL A 233 -17.87 -21.88 2.82
CA VAL A 233 -19.29 -22.14 2.49
C VAL A 233 -19.64 -23.64 2.55
N ASP A 234 -18.79 -24.49 2.04
CA ASP A 234 -18.96 -25.95 2.05
C ASP A 234 -17.63 -26.65 2.26
N LEU A 235 -17.37 -27.10 3.48
CA LEU A 235 -16.14 -27.77 3.87
C LEU A 235 -15.82 -28.99 3.00
N SER A 236 -16.84 -29.70 2.47
CA SER A 236 -16.65 -30.88 1.60
C SER A 236 -15.97 -30.54 0.27
N GLN A 237 -16.15 -29.30 -0.19
CA GLN A 237 -15.50 -28.77 -1.41
C GLN A 237 -14.09 -28.25 -1.15
N LYS A 238 -13.61 -28.31 0.09
CA LYS A 238 -12.27 -27.84 0.50
C LYS A 238 -12.00 -26.39 0.09
N PRO A 239 -12.86 -25.43 0.48
CA PRO A 239 -12.68 -24.04 0.09
C PRO A 239 -11.36 -23.50 0.62
N ILE A 240 -10.63 -22.81 -0.23
CA ILE A 240 -9.29 -22.31 0.11
C ILE A 240 -9.43 -20.93 0.71
N TRP A 241 -8.83 -20.74 1.90
CA TRP A 241 -8.48 -19.46 2.47
C TRP A 241 -9.67 -18.53 2.67
N ILE A 242 -10.61 -18.91 3.56
CA ILE A 242 -11.65 -17.96 4.02
C ILE A 242 -11.00 -16.90 4.90
N GLU A 243 -11.22 -15.60 4.58
CA GLU A 243 -10.55 -14.46 5.22
C GLU A 243 -11.41 -13.18 5.15
N GLY A 244 -10.88 -12.03 5.63
CA GLY A 244 -11.54 -10.73 5.55
C GLY A 244 -12.96 -10.70 6.16
N PRO A 245 -13.21 -11.24 7.37
CA PRO A 245 -14.55 -11.33 7.91
C PRO A 245 -15.08 -9.98 8.38
N HIS A 246 -16.34 -9.65 8.02
CA HIS A 246 -17.07 -8.50 8.55
C HIS A 246 -18.48 -8.93 9.03
N ILE A 247 -18.89 -8.47 10.23
CA ILE A 247 -20.25 -8.71 10.76
C ILE A 247 -21.12 -7.47 10.56
N TYR A 248 -22.34 -7.71 10.12
CA TYR A 248 -23.40 -6.71 10.01
C TYR A 248 -24.65 -7.18 10.75
N LYS A 249 -25.45 -6.24 11.27
CA LYS A 249 -26.76 -6.53 11.87
C LYS A 249 -27.86 -5.81 11.10
N LYS A 250 -28.87 -6.57 10.67
CA LYS A 250 -30.04 -6.03 9.98
C LYS A 250 -31.28 -6.83 10.36
N ASN A 251 -32.36 -6.14 10.71
CA ASN A 251 -33.65 -6.77 11.07
C ASN A 251 -33.53 -7.87 12.14
N GLY A 252 -32.65 -7.65 13.15
CA GLY A 252 -32.43 -8.60 14.24
C GLY A 252 -31.59 -9.82 13.89
N LYS A 253 -31.09 -9.94 12.65
CA LYS A 253 -30.18 -11.00 12.20
C LYS A 253 -28.75 -10.49 12.07
N TYR A 254 -27.81 -11.40 12.23
CA TYR A 254 -26.37 -11.14 12.04
C TYR A 254 -25.91 -11.76 10.74
N TYR A 255 -25.17 -11.00 9.96
CA TYR A 255 -24.62 -11.43 8.68
C TYR A 255 -23.10 -11.38 8.80
N LEU A 256 -22.44 -12.47 8.43
CA LEU A 256 -21.00 -12.57 8.34
C LEU A 256 -20.62 -12.65 6.87
N MET A 257 -19.92 -11.67 6.38
CA MET A 257 -19.36 -11.62 5.02
C MET A 257 -17.87 -11.96 5.08
N CYS A 258 -17.38 -12.74 4.13
CA CYS A 258 -15.98 -13.16 4.05
C CYS A 258 -15.52 -13.31 2.60
N ALA A 259 -14.24 -13.07 2.37
CA ALA A 259 -13.58 -13.52 1.15
C ALA A 259 -13.31 -15.02 1.18
N GLU A 260 -13.39 -15.67 0.01
CA GLU A 260 -13.08 -17.11 -0.18
C GLU A 260 -12.40 -17.34 -1.53
N GLY A 261 -11.52 -18.34 -1.63
CA GLY A 261 -10.85 -18.73 -2.86
C GLY A 261 -9.41 -18.24 -2.97
N GLY A 262 -8.93 -17.51 -1.95
CA GLY A 262 -7.63 -16.84 -1.94
C GLY A 262 -7.56 -15.67 -2.93
N THR A 263 -6.62 -14.74 -2.69
CA THR A 263 -6.50 -13.50 -3.48
C THR A 263 -5.89 -13.76 -4.86
N GLY A 264 -6.71 -14.28 -5.77
CA GLY A 264 -6.32 -14.68 -7.13
C GLY A 264 -7.53 -14.95 -8.01
N GLY A 265 -7.35 -15.74 -9.08
CA GLY A 265 -8.40 -15.99 -10.07
C GLY A 265 -9.64 -16.74 -9.56
N ASN A 266 -9.60 -17.31 -8.35
CA ASN A 266 -10.73 -17.96 -7.69
C ASN A 266 -11.40 -17.09 -6.63
N HIS A 267 -10.94 -15.87 -6.42
CA HIS A 267 -11.41 -14.97 -5.39
C HIS A 267 -12.91 -14.68 -5.50
N SER A 268 -13.58 -14.61 -4.38
CA SER A 268 -15.00 -14.35 -4.30
C SER A 268 -15.37 -13.80 -2.92
N GLU A 269 -16.55 -13.22 -2.82
CA GLU A 269 -17.18 -12.82 -1.56
C GLU A 269 -18.34 -13.75 -1.25
N VAL A 270 -18.43 -14.21 -0.01
CA VAL A 270 -19.46 -15.12 0.48
C VAL A 270 -20.13 -14.56 1.73
N ILE A 271 -21.38 -14.99 2.00
CA ILE A 271 -22.17 -14.50 3.12
C ILE A 271 -22.83 -15.63 3.90
N PHE A 272 -22.91 -15.45 5.21
CA PHE A 272 -23.58 -16.33 6.15
C PHE A 272 -24.56 -15.53 7.00
N MET A 273 -25.54 -16.18 7.63
CA MET A 273 -26.52 -15.56 8.53
C MET A 273 -26.67 -16.35 9.82
N ALA A 274 -26.92 -15.65 10.91
CA ALA A 274 -27.18 -16.22 12.25
C ALA A 274 -28.18 -15.38 13.05
N ASP A 275 -28.69 -15.95 14.14
CA ASP A 275 -29.54 -15.25 15.12
C ASP A 275 -28.72 -14.58 16.25
N SER A 276 -27.43 -14.86 16.32
CA SER A 276 -26.50 -14.35 17.33
C SER A 276 -25.17 -13.97 16.67
N PRO A 277 -24.44 -12.96 17.19
CA PRO A 277 -23.10 -12.61 16.67
C PRO A 277 -22.10 -13.78 16.79
N LYS A 278 -22.34 -14.71 17.70
CA LYS A 278 -21.51 -15.92 17.89
C LYS A 278 -22.08 -17.16 17.16
N GLY A 279 -22.99 -16.97 16.21
CA GLY A 279 -23.55 -18.03 15.39
C GLY A 279 -24.54 -18.97 16.13
N PRO A 280 -24.86 -20.13 15.55
CA PRO A 280 -24.24 -20.72 14.35
C PRO A 280 -24.55 -19.94 13.05
N PHE A 281 -23.52 -19.68 12.24
CA PHE A 281 -23.66 -19.04 10.94
C PHE A 281 -23.97 -20.07 9.86
N VAL A 282 -25.02 -19.82 9.07
CA VAL A 282 -25.46 -20.67 7.97
C VAL A 282 -25.18 -19.96 6.65
N PRO A 283 -24.50 -20.60 5.69
CA PRO A 283 -24.17 -19.97 4.40
C PRO A 283 -25.43 -19.73 3.56
N ALA A 284 -25.46 -18.62 2.85
CA ALA A 284 -26.50 -18.32 1.88
C ALA A 284 -26.44 -19.30 0.70
N LYS A 285 -27.62 -19.70 0.19
CA LYS A 285 -27.70 -20.62 -0.96
C LYS A 285 -27.20 -20.02 -2.27
N ASN A 286 -27.18 -18.69 -2.37
CA ASN A 286 -26.74 -17.94 -3.55
C ASN A 286 -25.25 -17.51 -3.49
N ASN A 287 -24.45 -18.09 -2.58
CA ASN A 287 -23.02 -17.87 -2.59
C ASN A 287 -22.33 -18.38 -3.87
N PRO A 288 -21.30 -17.68 -4.37
CA PRO A 288 -20.78 -16.39 -3.88
C PRO A 288 -21.69 -15.23 -4.28
N ILE A 289 -21.68 -14.15 -3.47
CA ILE A 289 -22.44 -12.92 -3.75
C ILE A 289 -21.70 -11.91 -4.62
N LEU A 290 -20.40 -12.10 -4.79
CA LEU A 290 -19.50 -11.33 -5.65
C LEU A 290 -18.37 -12.23 -6.16
N THR A 291 -18.15 -12.27 -7.46
CA THR A 291 -16.94 -12.88 -8.08
C THR A 291 -16.86 -12.56 -9.57
N GLN A 292 -15.65 -12.68 -10.13
CA GLN A 292 -15.40 -12.59 -11.57
C GLN A 292 -14.83 -13.89 -12.17
N ARG A 293 -14.69 -14.95 -11.36
CA ARG A 293 -14.06 -16.22 -11.74
C ARG A 293 -14.78 -17.02 -12.81
N TYR A 294 -16.05 -16.74 -13.06
CA TYR A 294 -16.89 -17.51 -14.00
C TYR A 294 -16.81 -17.01 -15.45
N PHE A 295 -16.07 -15.91 -15.69
CA PHE A 295 -16.02 -15.27 -17.00
C PHE A 295 -14.75 -15.59 -17.77
N PRO A 296 -14.77 -15.58 -19.13
CA PRO A 296 -13.60 -15.81 -19.95
C PRO A 296 -12.42 -14.92 -19.55
N ARG A 297 -11.24 -15.51 -19.44
CA ARG A 297 -10.02 -14.79 -19.02
C ARG A 297 -9.46 -13.85 -20.09
N ASP A 298 -9.86 -14.02 -21.33
CA ASP A 298 -9.47 -13.21 -22.49
C ASP A 298 -10.48 -12.11 -22.86
N ARG A 299 -11.49 -11.86 -21.98
CA ARG A 299 -12.48 -10.80 -22.21
C ARG A 299 -11.83 -9.43 -22.22
N LYS A 300 -12.37 -8.52 -23.02
CA LYS A 300 -11.96 -7.11 -23.04
C LYS A 300 -12.29 -6.42 -21.73
N GLU A 301 -11.51 -5.37 -21.41
CA GLU A 301 -11.72 -4.53 -20.19
C GLU A 301 -11.87 -5.39 -18.92
N LYS A 302 -11.04 -6.40 -18.82
CA LYS A 302 -11.10 -7.41 -17.77
C LYS A 302 -10.90 -6.78 -16.39
N VAL A 303 -11.86 -7.03 -15.50
CA VAL A 303 -11.70 -6.94 -14.04
C VAL A 303 -11.73 -8.35 -13.49
N ASP A 304 -10.82 -8.71 -12.60
CA ASP A 304 -10.70 -10.06 -12.05
C ASP A 304 -10.32 -10.02 -10.56
N TRP A 305 -10.27 -11.15 -9.86
CA TRP A 305 -9.92 -11.31 -8.45
C TRP A 305 -10.83 -10.54 -7.48
N ALA A 306 -12.08 -10.29 -7.83
CA ALA A 306 -13.00 -9.52 -7.00
C ALA A 306 -13.39 -10.25 -5.70
N GLY A 307 -13.26 -9.58 -4.57
CA GLY A 307 -13.59 -10.07 -3.23
C GLY A 307 -13.01 -9.19 -2.14
N HIS A 308 -12.99 -9.68 -0.89
CA HIS A 308 -12.53 -8.97 0.29
C HIS A 308 -13.26 -7.63 0.45
N ALA A 309 -14.58 -7.73 0.63
CA ALA A 309 -15.48 -6.58 0.58
C ALA A 309 -15.90 -6.11 1.97
N ASP A 310 -16.21 -4.81 2.08
CA ASP A 310 -16.85 -4.19 3.24
C ASP A 310 -18.05 -3.33 2.78
N LEU A 311 -19.14 -3.33 3.56
CA LEU A 311 -20.42 -2.72 3.20
C LEU A 311 -20.69 -1.44 4.01
N VAL A 312 -21.34 -0.48 3.35
CA VAL A 312 -21.80 0.76 3.98
C VAL A 312 -23.12 1.23 3.37
N GLU A 313 -23.97 1.87 4.16
CA GLU A 313 -25.16 2.56 3.67
C GLU A 313 -24.79 3.92 3.08
N GLY A 314 -25.15 4.14 1.82
CA GLY A 314 -24.88 5.36 1.07
C GLY A 314 -25.75 6.56 1.48
N PRO A 315 -25.53 7.72 0.85
CA PRO A 315 -26.25 8.95 1.17
C PRO A 315 -27.72 8.91 0.70
N ASP A 316 -28.02 8.03 -0.24
CA ASP A 316 -29.36 7.80 -0.79
C ASP A 316 -30.14 6.65 -0.12
N GLY A 317 -29.56 6.07 0.98
CA GLY A 317 -30.12 4.89 1.65
C GLY A 317 -29.89 3.58 0.92
N GLN A 318 -29.24 3.61 -0.25
CA GLN A 318 -28.78 2.43 -0.98
C GLN A 318 -27.51 1.88 -0.30
N TRP A 319 -27.39 0.57 -0.19
CA TRP A 319 -26.16 -0.06 0.26
C TRP A 319 -25.11 -0.11 -0.85
N TYR A 320 -23.86 0.04 -0.46
CA TYR A 320 -22.67 -0.06 -1.33
C TYR A 320 -21.64 -0.98 -0.70
N GLY A 321 -20.92 -1.72 -1.54
CA GLY A 321 -19.78 -2.52 -1.10
C GLY A 321 -18.50 -2.05 -1.78
N VAL A 322 -17.48 -1.74 -0.98
CA VAL A 322 -16.11 -1.56 -1.46
C VAL A 322 -15.40 -2.91 -1.43
N PHE A 323 -14.53 -3.18 -2.39
CA PHE A 323 -13.82 -4.46 -2.49
C PHE A 323 -12.54 -4.30 -3.31
N LEU A 324 -11.64 -5.26 -3.21
CA LEU A 324 -10.49 -5.31 -4.09
C LEU A 324 -10.81 -6.04 -5.39
N ALA A 325 -10.18 -5.60 -6.48
CA ALA A 325 -10.08 -6.34 -7.74
C ALA A 325 -8.85 -5.87 -8.52
N ILE A 326 -8.55 -6.53 -9.64
CA ILE A 326 -7.45 -6.17 -10.53
C ILE A 326 -7.96 -5.82 -11.93
N ARG A 327 -7.18 -4.97 -12.62
CA ARG A 327 -7.30 -4.74 -14.06
C ARG A 327 -5.96 -5.12 -14.72
N PRO A 328 -5.84 -6.34 -15.25
CA PRO A 328 -4.61 -6.76 -15.93
C PRO A 328 -4.32 -5.88 -17.16
N ASN A 329 -3.04 -5.74 -17.50
CA ASN A 329 -2.61 -5.08 -18.71
C ASN A 329 -2.86 -5.96 -19.97
N VAL A 330 -2.46 -5.47 -21.14
CA VAL A 330 -2.66 -6.17 -22.44
C VAL A 330 -1.96 -7.55 -22.49
N SER A 331 -0.89 -7.75 -21.73
CA SER A 331 -0.18 -9.02 -21.57
C SER A 331 -0.74 -9.88 -20.44
N ASN A 332 -1.90 -9.52 -19.90
CA ASN A 332 -2.57 -10.17 -18.78
C ASN A 332 -1.73 -10.17 -17.48
N ARG A 333 -0.97 -9.09 -17.25
CA ARG A 333 -0.10 -8.85 -16.09
C ARG A 333 -0.71 -7.87 -15.10
N VAL A 334 -0.40 -8.04 -13.81
CA VAL A 334 -0.96 -7.26 -12.70
C VAL A 334 0.08 -6.25 -12.17
N ASN A 335 0.39 -5.22 -12.97
CA ASN A 335 1.39 -4.21 -12.59
C ASN A 335 0.86 -3.20 -11.57
N LYS A 336 -0.40 -2.78 -11.67
CA LYS A 336 -1.03 -1.83 -10.74
C LYS A 336 -1.33 -2.44 -9.36
N GLY A 337 -1.26 -3.77 -9.24
CA GLY A 337 -1.69 -4.49 -8.05
C GLY A 337 -3.22 -4.55 -7.94
N ARG A 338 -3.71 -4.75 -6.72
CA ARG A 338 -5.14 -4.79 -6.39
C ARG A 338 -5.61 -3.37 -6.08
N GLU A 339 -6.70 -2.97 -6.73
CA GLU A 339 -7.27 -1.63 -6.69
C GLU A 339 -8.58 -1.65 -5.90
N THR A 340 -9.05 -0.53 -5.37
CA THR A 340 -10.34 -0.43 -4.67
C THR A 340 -11.47 -0.12 -5.63
N PHE A 341 -12.43 -1.02 -5.71
CA PHE A 341 -13.68 -0.89 -6.47
C PHE A 341 -14.86 -0.61 -5.54
N ILE A 342 -15.99 -0.21 -6.13
CA ILE A 342 -17.27 -0.08 -5.44
C ILE A 342 -18.41 -0.55 -6.34
N LEU A 343 -19.40 -1.21 -5.76
CA LEU A 343 -20.66 -1.57 -6.41
C LEU A 343 -21.85 -1.27 -5.50
N PRO A 344 -23.01 -0.89 -6.07
CA PRO A 344 -24.26 -0.89 -5.31
C PRO A 344 -24.61 -2.29 -4.84
N VAL A 345 -25.23 -2.39 -3.67
CA VAL A 345 -25.70 -3.65 -3.08
C VAL A 345 -27.19 -3.56 -2.83
N ASP A 346 -27.94 -4.47 -3.42
CA ASP A 346 -29.37 -4.65 -3.11
C ASP A 346 -29.48 -5.50 -1.85
N TRP A 347 -30.00 -4.90 -0.78
CA TRP A 347 -30.31 -5.61 0.46
C TRP A 347 -31.81 -5.47 0.85
N SER A 348 -32.67 -5.48 -0.14
CA SER A 348 -34.13 -5.52 0.06
C SER A 348 -34.61 -6.91 0.45
N GLY A 349 -33.92 -7.96 0.04
CA GLY A 349 -34.17 -9.35 0.40
C GLY A 349 -33.50 -9.79 1.70
N THR A 350 -33.49 -11.11 1.93
CA THR A 350 -32.85 -11.72 3.11
C THR A 350 -31.32 -11.51 3.11
N TYR A 351 -30.67 -11.63 1.97
CA TYR A 351 -29.22 -11.49 1.84
C TYR A 351 -28.85 -10.30 0.94
N PRO A 352 -27.73 -9.63 1.19
CA PRO A 352 -27.20 -8.64 0.27
C PRO A 352 -26.78 -9.28 -1.05
N VAL A 353 -26.99 -8.57 -2.15
CA VAL A 353 -26.57 -8.98 -3.49
C VAL A 353 -25.85 -7.80 -4.15
N PHE A 354 -24.57 -7.99 -4.48
CA PHE A 354 -23.83 -6.99 -5.25
C PHE A 354 -24.45 -6.83 -6.63
N GLN A 355 -24.93 -5.64 -6.95
CA GLN A 355 -25.47 -5.35 -8.27
C GLN A 355 -24.33 -5.44 -9.29
N ASN A 356 -24.54 -6.26 -10.33
CA ASN A 356 -23.52 -6.57 -11.34
C ASN A 356 -22.27 -7.29 -10.81
N GLY A 357 -22.25 -7.79 -9.57
CA GLY A 357 -21.13 -8.53 -8.99
C GLY A 357 -20.90 -9.93 -9.56
N LEU A 358 -21.93 -10.49 -10.22
CA LEU A 358 -21.92 -11.80 -10.89
C LEU A 358 -22.09 -11.67 -12.42
N VAL A 359 -21.73 -10.52 -12.99
CA VAL A 359 -21.60 -10.26 -14.43
C VAL A 359 -20.26 -9.60 -14.70
N PRO A 360 -19.75 -9.58 -15.94
CA PRO A 360 -18.50 -8.86 -16.25
C PRO A 360 -18.59 -7.39 -15.83
N MET A 361 -17.67 -6.98 -14.94
CA MET A 361 -17.64 -5.59 -14.44
C MET A 361 -17.28 -4.62 -15.54
N LYS A 362 -17.94 -3.47 -15.50
CA LYS A 362 -17.71 -2.36 -16.45
C LYS A 362 -16.76 -1.32 -15.84
N PRO A 363 -15.99 -0.58 -16.66
CA PRO A 363 -15.04 0.43 -16.18
C PRO A 363 -15.72 1.67 -15.58
N LYS A 364 -17.04 1.84 -15.77
CA LYS A 364 -17.79 2.97 -15.26
C LYS A 364 -19.18 2.60 -14.77
N LEU A 365 -19.66 3.34 -13.81
CA LEU A 365 -20.94 3.16 -13.11
C LEU A 365 -21.72 4.47 -13.09
N LYS A 366 -23.00 4.38 -12.73
CA LYS A 366 -23.83 5.56 -12.46
C LYS A 366 -23.49 6.15 -11.10
N MET A 367 -23.50 7.49 -11.03
CA MET A 367 -23.38 8.23 -9.77
C MET A 367 -24.54 7.88 -8.83
N PRO A 368 -24.32 7.86 -7.50
CA PRO A 368 -25.41 7.92 -6.55
C PRO A 368 -26.34 9.12 -6.83
N GLN A 369 -27.62 9.00 -6.51
CA GLN A 369 -28.59 10.06 -6.82
C GLN A 369 -28.18 11.40 -6.19
N GLY A 370 -28.18 12.46 -6.98
CA GLY A 370 -27.84 13.83 -6.55
C GLY A 370 -26.36 14.14 -6.44
N VAL A 371 -25.48 13.17 -6.70
CA VAL A 371 -24.03 13.34 -6.65
C VAL A 371 -23.47 13.80 -7.99
N GLN A 372 -22.51 14.72 -7.97
CA GLN A 372 -21.75 15.16 -9.14
C GLN A 372 -20.32 14.66 -9.04
N ASN A 373 -19.75 14.23 -10.17
CA ASN A 373 -18.35 13.80 -10.24
C ASN A 373 -17.42 15.00 -10.10
N GLN A 374 -16.54 14.96 -9.09
CA GLN A 374 -15.52 15.98 -8.80
C GLN A 374 -14.10 15.40 -8.89
N THR A 375 -13.93 14.15 -9.28
CA THR A 375 -12.61 13.56 -9.48
C THR A 375 -11.85 14.34 -10.54
N GLY A 376 -10.57 14.63 -10.28
CA GLY A 376 -9.75 15.50 -11.12
C GLY A 376 -9.79 16.98 -10.75
N GLN A 377 -10.71 17.43 -9.88
CA GLN A 377 -10.64 18.75 -9.27
C GLN A 377 -9.58 18.77 -8.16
N SER A 378 -9.02 19.95 -7.91
CA SER A 378 -8.01 20.13 -6.85
C SER A 378 -8.55 19.70 -5.49
N GLY A 379 -7.76 18.90 -4.77
CA GLY A 379 -8.07 18.38 -3.43
C GLY A 379 -8.83 17.05 -3.43
N PHE A 380 -9.26 16.53 -4.58
CA PHE A 380 -9.80 15.17 -4.69
C PHE A 380 -8.76 14.18 -5.23
N PHE A 381 -8.90 12.92 -4.80
CA PHE A 381 -8.06 11.84 -5.31
C PHE A 381 -8.38 11.62 -6.79
N PRO A 382 -7.36 11.60 -7.67
CA PRO A 382 -7.61 11.52 -9.11
C PRO A 382 -8.06 10.11 -9.52
N ASN A 383 -8.94 10.06 -10.53
CA ASN A 383 -9.45 8.84 -11.13
C ASN A 383 -9.56 9.03 -12.66
N GLY A 384 -9.50 7.95 -13.44
CA GLY A 384 -9.42 8.00 -14.89
C GLY A 384 -8.02 8.39 -15.37
N ASN A 385 -7.90 8.93 -16.58
CA ASN A 385 -6.65 9.52 -17.04
C ASN A 385 -6.46 10.90 -16.40
N PHE A 386 -5.29 11.13 -15.82
CA PHE A 386 -4.96 12.38 -15.16
C PHE A 386 -3.49 12.75 -15.32
N THR A 387 -3.19 14.01 -15.07
CA THR A 387 -1.83 14.53 -14.93
C THR A 387 -1.61 15.00 -13.51
N TYR A 388 -0.46 14.63 -12.96
CA TYR A 388 0.00 15.09 -11.66
C TYR A 388 1.36 15.75 -11.81
N ASN A 389 1.44 17.00 -11.36
CA ASN A 389 2.66 17.81 -11.38
C ASN A 389 3.01 18.21 -9.96
N ASP A 390 4.26 17.96 -9.56
CA ASP A 390 4.77 18.35 -8.25
C ASP A 390 6.16 18.98 -8.40
N LYS A 391 6.30 20.22 -7.94
CA LYS A 391 7.61 20.89 -7.91
C LYS A 391 8.53 20.35 -6.83
N LEU A 392 7.99 19.54 -5.90
CA LEU A 392 8.70 18.97 -4.75
C LEU A 392 9.28 20.05 -3.82
N THR A 393 8.61 21.19 -3.74
CA THR A 393 9.05 22.35 -2.94
C THR A 393 8.14 22.64 -1.75
N ASP A 394 7.00 21.96 -1.62
CA ASP A 394 6.12 22.08 -0.48
C ASP A 394 6.70 21.30 0.71
N LYS A 395 6.82 21.94 1.88
CA LYS A 395 7.28 21.29 3.11
C LYS A 395 6.38 20.13 3.51
N ASN A 396 5.09 20.23 3.20
CA ASN A 396 4.11 19.17 3.37
C ASN A 396 3.93 18.44 2.03
N LEU A 397 4.86 17.55 1.68
CA LEU A 397 4.72 16.73 0.49
C LEU A 397 3.37 16.01 0.48
N ASP A 398 2.78 15.90 -0.71
CA ASP A 398 1.53 15.17 -0.92
C ASP A 398 1.54 13.79 -0.24
N PHE A 399 0.41 13.37 0.29
CA PHE A 399 0.26 12.07 0.98
C PHE A 399 0.54 10.86 0.08
N ARG A 400 0.48 11.03 -1.25
CA ARG A 400 0.82 9.98 -2.23
C ARG A 400 2.31 9.66 -2.27
N TRP A 401 3.19 10.56 -1.78
CA TRP A 401 4.61 10.28 -1.61
C TRP A 401 4.83 9.43 -0.37
N ILE A 402 5.31 8.22 -0.57
CA ILE A 402 5.56 7.23 0.47
C ILE A 402 7.01 6.76 0.43
N ALA A 403 7.47 6.17 1.51
CA ALA A 403 8.77 5.51 1.59
C ALA A 403 8.60 4.00 1.83
N MET A 404 9.68 3.26 1.85
CA MET A 404 9.70 1.83 2.16
C MET A 404 10.43 1.60 3.46
N ARG A 405 9.81 0.89 4.41
CA ARG A 405 10.42 0.42 5.67
C ARG A 405 10.85 1.50 6.66
N GLY A 406 10.40 2.71 6.50
CA GLY A 406 10.71 3.79 7.45
C GLY A 406 10.29 5.16 6.93
N PRO A 407 10.34 6.19 7.81
CA PRO A 407 9.85 7.52 7.47
C PRO A 407 10.70 8.20 6.40
N ARG A 408 10.03 8.80 5.41
CA ARG A 408 10.69 9.60 4.36
C ARG A 408 11.48 10.78 4.93
N GLU A 409 11.04 11.33 6.04
CA GLU A 409 11.67 12.43 6.76
C GLU A 409 13.10 12.09 7.23
N SER A 410 13.45 10.80 7.33
CA SER A 410 14.80 10.35 7.71
C SER A 410 15.85 10.55 6.60
N PHE A 411 15.42 10.68 5.34
CA PHE A 411 16.34 10.80 4.21
C PHE A 411 16.00 11.96 3.24
N ILE A 412 14.88 12.65 3.39
CA ILE A 412 14.57 13.81 2.55
C ILE A 412 14.79 15.13 3.26
N THR A 413 15.06 16.19 2.46
CA THR A 413 15.02 17.58 2.89
C THR A 413 14.38 18.40 1.80
N VAL A 414 13.20 18.96 2.08
CA VAL A 414 12.50 19.83 1.14
C VAL A 414 13.16 21.22 1.13
N THR A 415 13.43 21.74 -0.05
CA THR A 415 14.04 23.05 -0.27
C THR A 415 13.20 23.87 -1.29
N LYS A 416 13.54 25.15 -1.45
CA LYS A 416 12.93 26.01 -2.49
C LYS A 416 13.20 25.54 -3.93
N ASN A 417 14.19 24.66 -4.13
CA ASN A 417 14.61 24.17 -5.45
C ASN A 417 14.18 22.72 -5.71
N GLY A 418 13.40 22.10 -4.81
CA GLY A 418 13.00 20.70 -4.88
C GLY A 418 13.31 19.91 -3.62
N VAL A 419 13.18 18.61 -3.69
CA VAL A 419 13.51 17.68 -2.59
C VAL A 419 14.93 17.14 -2.75
N LYS A 420 15.72 17.26 -1.70
CA LYS A 420 17.00 16.54 -1.56
C LYS A 420 16.72 15.15 -1.02
N VAL A 421 17.24 14.13 -1.69
CA VAL A 421 17.18 12.73 -1.23
C VAL A 421 18.56 12.34 -0.76
N ASN A 422 18.78 12.35 0.56
CA ASN A 422 20.06 11.99 1.18
C ASN A 422 20.27 10.48 1.11
N PRO A 423 21.37 9.97 0.51
CA PRO A 423 21.53 8.55 0.28
C PRO A 423 21.88 7.79 1.55
N PHE A 424 21.18 6.69 1.80
CA PHE A 424 21.62 5.68 2.75
C PHE A 424 22.73 4.81 2.14
N ALA A 425 23.48 4.12 3.02
CA ALA A 425 24.45 3.09 2.63
C ALA A 425 23.77 1.73 2.36
N THR A 426 22.54 1.78 1.87
CA THR A 426 21.73 0.64 1.42
C THR A 426 21.31 0.88 0.00
N ASN A 427 21.26 -0.15 -0.83
CA ASN A 427 20.72 -0.07 -2.18
C ASN A 427 19.29 -0.61 -2.23
N ILE A 428 18.61 -0.45 -3.37
CA ILE A 428 17.20 -0.79 -3.57
C ILE A 428 16.87 -2.29 -3.34
N LYS A 429 17.88 -3.15 -3.37
CA LYS A 429 17.78 -4.60 -3.20
C LYS A 429 17.83 -5.04 -1.73
N ALA A 430 18.05 -4.12 -0.80
CA ALA A 430 18.20 -4.43 0.61
C ALA A 430 16.85 -4.60 1.33
N LEU A 431 16.76 -5.57 2.24
CA LEU A 431 15.67 -5.68 3.23
C LEU A 431 15.90 -4.70 4.39
N ALA A 432 15.97 -3.41 4.07
CA ALA A 432 16.24 -2.32 5.01
C ALA A 432 15.59 -1.03 4.49
N PRO A 433 15.51 0.04 5.28
CA PRO A 433 15.14 1.36 4.78
C PRO A 433 16.04 1.78 3.61
N VAL A 434 15.45 2.29 2.55
CA VAL A 434 16.15 2.77 1.35
C VAL A 434 15.79 4.23 1.08
N SER A 435 16.73 5.01 0.55
CA SER A 435 16.46 6.41 0.20
C SER A 435 15.72 6.46 -1.15
N ALA A 436 14.43 6.14 -1.12
CA ALA A 436 13.56 6.22 -2.27
C ALA A 436 12.19 6.80 -1.86
N LEU A 437 11.80 7.89 -2.53
CA LEU A 437 10.51 8.53 -2.37
C LEU A 437 9.60 8.01 -3.48
N PHE A 438 8.60 7.20 -3.12
CA PHE A 438 7.80 6.43 -4.05
C PHE A 438 6.41 7.03 -4.30
N HIS A 439 5.92 6.80 -5.51
CA HIS A 439 4.54 7.00 -5.95
C HIS A 439 3.97 5.68 -6.49
N ARG A 440 2.71 5.34 -6.16
CA ARG A 440 2.07 4.12 -6.69
C ARG A 440 1.82 4.25 -8.19
N LEU A 441 2.07 3.17 -8.93
CA LEU A 441 1.70 3.08 -10.33
C LEU A 441 0.17 3.01 -10.46
N GLN A 442 -0.43 3.88 -11.29
CA GLN A 442 -1.88 4.02 -11.42
C GLN A 442 -2.40 3.76 -12.84
N HIS A 443 -1.51 3.71 -13.84
CA HIS A 443 -1.83 3.51 -15.25
C HIS A 443 -0.93 2.45 -15.88
N GLU A 444 -1.39 1.83 -16.95
CA GLU A 444 -0.59 0.95 -17.82
C GLU A 444 0.22 1.77 -18.80
N ASP A 445 -0.48 2.71 -19.47
CA ASP A 445 0.12 3.66 -20.38
C ASP A 445 0.36 4.97 -19.63
N PHE A 446 1.62 5.30 -19.40
CA PHE A 446 1.99 6.50 -18.66
C PHE A 446 3.32 7.09 -19.12
N GLU A 447 3.47 8.37 -18.81
CA GLU A 447 4.74 9.08 -18.87
C GLU A 447 5.04 9.68 -17.49
N THR A 448 6.23 9.48 -17.00
CA THR A 448 6.72 10.17 -15.79
C THR A 448 8.09 10.78 -16.05
N SER A 449 8.35 11.95 -15.51
CA SER A 449 9.65 12.60 -15.61
C SER A 449 9.99 13.40 -14.37
N VAL A 450 11.30 13.61 -14.15
CA VAL A 450 11.82 14.43 -13.06
C VAL A 450 13.13 15.08 -13.47
N THR A 451 13.40 16.26 -12.98
CA THR A 451 14.70 16.93 -13.13
C THR A 451 15.61 16.57 -11.96
N LEU A 452 16.79 16.07 -12.25
CA LEU A 452 17.81 15.65 -11.28
C LEU A 452 19.04 16.55 -11.37
N ASP A 453 19.32 17.28 -10.29
CA ASP A 453 20.58 18.00 -10.09
C ASP A 453 21.49 17.13 -9.19
N PHE A 454 22.43 16.44 -9.82
CA PHE A 454 23.32 15.50 -9.15
C PHE A 454 24.65 15.35 -9.88
N LYS A 455 25.73 15.42 -9.09
CA LYS A 455 27.10 15.16 -9.57
C LYS A 455 27.80 14.18 -8.63
N PRO A 456 27.80 12.87 -8.94
CA PRO A 456 28.42 11.86 -8.09
C PRO A 456 29.92 12.12 -7.90
N LYS A 457 30.42 11.95 -6.68
CA LYS A 457 31.83 12.06 -6.32
C LYS A 457 32.57 10.75 -6.50
N SER A 458 31.85 9.63 -6.36
CA SER A 458 32.42 8.28 -6.49
C SER A 458 31.47 7.33 -7.22
N GLY A 459 31.98 6.18 -7.66
CA GLY A 459 31.17 5.10 -8.23
C GLY A 459 30.18 4.45 -7.24
N LYS A 460 30.33 4.73 -5.95
CA LYS A 460 29.39 4.25 -4.91
C LYS A 460 28.14 5.11 -4.80
N GLU A 461 28.11 6.27 -5.42
CA GLU A 461 26.94 7.16 -5.44
C GLU A 461 26.14 6.96 -6.73
N LEU A 462 24.82 6.83 -6.58
CA LEU A 462 23.87 6.78 -7.68
C LEU A 462 22.60 7.53 -7.28
N ALA A 463 22.02 8.29 -8.22
CA ALA A 463 20.68 8.85 -8.07
C ALA A 463 19.91 8.78 -9.39
N GLY A 464 18.57 8.64 -9.32
CA GLY A 464 17.72 8.55 -10.48
C GLY A 464 16.30 8.10 -10.17
N ILE A 465 15.68 7.42 -11.13
CA ILE A 465 14.35 6.83 -11.01
C ILE A 465 14.49 5.32 -10.82
N THR A 466 13.66 4.75 -9.97
CA THR A 466 13.45 3.29 -9.91
C THR A 466 12.00 2.96 -10.24
N CYS A 467 11.79 1.93 -11.08
CA CYS A 467 10.51 1.24 -11.18
C CYS A 467 10.63 -0.03 -10.34
N TYR A 468 9.85 -0.10 -9.27
CA TYR A 468 10.06 -1.05 -8.19
C TYR A 468 8.81 -1.87 -7.92
N GLN A 469 8.93 -3.18 -7.92
CA GLN A 469 7.90 -4.10 -7.46
C GLN A 469 8.34 -4.76 -6.14
N SER A 470 9.62 -5.16 -6.08
CA SER A 470 10.23 -5.73 -4.87
C SER A 470 11.75 -5.59 -4.90
N GLU A 471 12.41 -6.00 -3.82
CA GLU A 471 13.86 -6.07 -3.69
C GLU A 471 14.51 -6.93 -4.79
N THR A 472 13.77 -7.91 -5.27
CA THR A 472 14.23 -8.88 -6.26
C THR A 472 13.71 -8.63 -7.68
N PHE A 473 12.83 -7.63 -7.86
CA PHE A 473 12.23 -7.27 -9.15
C PHE A 473 12.11 -5.75 -9.27
N ASN A 474 13.04 -5.12 -9.99
CA ASN A 474 13.06 -3.68 -10.18
C ASN A 474 13.92 -3.26 -11.38
N TYR A 475 13.75 -2.00 -11.79
CA TYR A 475 14.66 -1.27 -12.66
C TYR A 475 15.25 -0.08 -11.91
N VAL A 476 16.55 0.16 -12.11
CA VAL A 476 17.26 1.35 -11.65
C VAL A 476 17.77 2.11 -12.86
N PHE A 477 17.34 3.35 -13.02
CA PHE A 477 17.73 4.25 -14.10
C PHE A 477 18.27 5.54 -13.50
N GLY A 478 19.56 5.79 -13.64
CA GLY A 478 20.16 6.91 -12.92
C GLY A 478 21.58 7.27 -13.35
N ILE A 479 22.13 8.23 -12.64
CA ILE A 479 23.47 8.77 -12.89
C ILE A 479 24.41 8.22 -11.84
N THR A 480 25.60 7.76 -12.29
CA THR A 480 26.71 7.33 -11.44
C THR A 480 28.04 7.78 -12.04
N LYS A 481 29.16 7.33 -11.45
CA LYS A 481 30.50 7.68 -11.87
C LYS A 481 31.38 6.43 -11.97
N LYS A 482 32.23 6.39 -12.99
CA LYS A 482 33.33 5.43 -13.10
C LYS A 482 34.63 6.23 -13.39
N ASP A 483 35.60 6.05 -12.56
CA ASP A 483 36.86 6.83 -12.59
C ASP A 483 36.58 8.35 -12.55
N LYS A 484 36.92 9.07 -13.61
CA LYS A 484 36.66 10.52 -13.74
C LYS A 484 35.41 10.84 -14.54
N ASP A 485 34.76 9.84 -15.15
CA ASP A 485 33.68 10.01 -16.09
C ASP A 485 32.30 9.74 -15.47
N PHE A 486 31.27 10.45 -15.94
CA PHE A 486 29.88 10.27 -15.51
C PHE A 486 29.14 9.41 -16.51
N TYR A 487 28.25 8.59 -15.99
CA TYR A 487 27.45 7.67 -16.79
C TYR A 487 25.97 7.75 -16.39
N ILE A 488 25.09 7.68 -17.40
CA ILE A 488 23.71 7.30 -17.23
C ILE A 488 23.64 5.78 -17.38
N VAL A 489 22.93 5.10 -16.49
CA VAL A 489 22.86 3.63 -16.44
C VAL A 489 21.43 3.15 -16.33
N LEU A 490 21.14 1.96 -16.90
CA LEU A 490 19.90 1.21 -16.73
C LEU A 490 20.24 -0.19 -16.30
N GLU A 491 19.84 -0.58 -15.09
CA GLU A 491 19.94 -1.94 -14.56
C GLU A 491 18.56 -2.57 -14.41
N ARG A 492 18.46 -3.85 -14.70
CA ARG A 492 17.31 -4.70 -14.37
C ARG A 492 17.70 -5.69 -13.30
N THR A 493 16.92 -5.78 -12.23
CA THR A 493 16.97 -6.89 -11.27
C THR A 493 15.74 -7.77 -11.46
N GLU A 494 15.95 -9.06 -11.64
CA GLU A 494 14.91 -10.07 -11.80
C GLU A 494 15.29 -11.31 -11.01
N LYS A 495 14.41 -11.80 -10.13
CA LYS A 495 14.68 -12.91 -9.19
C LYS A 495 15.97 -12.70 -8.39
N GLY A 496 16.24 -11.45 -8.00
CA GLY A 496 17.44 -11.06 -7.27
C GLY A 496 18.73 -11.03 -8.11
N GLN A 497 18.67 -11.30 -9.41
CA GLN A 497 19.80 -11.28 -10.35
C GLN A 497 19.83 -9.95 -11.09
N SER A 498 20.88 -9.16 -10.91
CA SER A 498 21.04 -7.88 -11.57
C SER A 498 21.78 -8.01 -12.90
N LYS A 499 21.31 -7.25 -13.90
CA LYS A 499 21.93 -7.13 -15.22
C LYS A 499 21.95 -5.69 -15.67
N LEU A 500 23.11 -5.16 -15.99
CA LEU A 500 23.24 -3.89 -16.69
C LEU A 500 22.64 -4.05 -18.11
N ILE A 501 21.61 -3.28 -18.41
CA ILE A 501 20.94 -3.26 -19.72
C ILE A 501 21.67 -2.33 -20.67
N ALA A 502 21.99 -1.11 -20.17
CA ALA A 502 22.70 -0.12 -20.95
C ALA A 502 23.47 0.86 -20.03
N SER A 503 24.55 1.41 -20.56
CA SER A 503 25.25 2.53 -19.95
C SER A 503 25.76 3.48 -21.05
N GLU A 504 25.78 4.76 -20.75
CA GLU A 504 26.31 5.76 -21.68
C GLU A 504 27.06 6.84 -20.90
N LYS A 505 28.26 7.21 -21.42
CA LYS A 505 29.05 8.32 -20.89
C LYS A 505 28.38 9.64 -21.22
N ILE A 506 28.24 10.50 -20.20
CA ILE A 506 27.58 11.81 -20.32
C ILE A 506 28.45 12.94 -19.76
N SER A 507 28.14 14.17 -20.19
CA SER A 507 28.72 15.39 -19.61
C SER A 507 27.71 16.09 -18.72
N LEU A 508 28.05 16.28 -17.45
CA LEU A 508 27.17 16.92 -16.45
C LEU A 508 27.54 18.40 -16.29
N SER A 509 26.96 19.26 -17.13
CA SER A 509 27.08 20.71 -17.02
C SER A 509 25.83 21.39 -16.47
N LYS A 510 24.68 20.70 -16.51
CA LYS A 510 23.35 21.14 -16.05
C LYS A 510 22.60 19.97 -15.43
N PRO A 511 21.50 20.21 -14.68
CA PRO A 511 20.59 19.17 -14.25
C PRO A 511 20.10 18.33 -15.44
N VAL A 512 19.92 17.04 -15.22
CA VAL A 512 19.46 16.08 -16.24
C VAL A 512 17.99 15.79 -16.03
N LYS A 513 17.19 15.81 -17.10
CA LYS A 513 15.82 15.36 -17.02
C LYS A 513 15.75 13.86 -17.33
N LEU A 514 15.21 13.08 -16.41
CA LEU A 514 14.97 11.66 -16.55
C LEU A 514 13.49 11.43 -16.83
N GLN A 515 13.18 10.44 -17.70
CA GLN A 515 11.83 10.13 -18.11
C GLN A 515 11.66 8.62 -18.25
N VAL A 516 10.53 8.09 -17.77
CA VAL A 516 10.05 6.73 -18.07
C VAL A 516 8.75 6.84 -18.82
N VAL A 517 8.66 6.16 -19.95
CA VAL A 517 7.44 6.05 -20.76
C VAL A 517 7.05 4.57 -20.80
N ALA A 518 5.84 4.28 -20.37
CA ALA A 518 5.22 2.96 -20.52
C ALA A 518 4.18 3.02 -21.65
N ASP A 519 4.29 2.09 -22.56
CA ASP A 519 3.30 1.80 -23.62
C ASP A 519 2.98 0.31 -23.53
N LYS A 520 1.77 0.00 -23.07
CA LYS A 520 1.31 -1.35 -22.78
C LYS A 520 2.21 -2.05 -21.74
N ASP A 521 2.94 -3.08 -22.16
CA ASP A 521 3.85 -3.87 -21.35
C ASP A 521 5.33 -3.48 -21.52
N GLN A 522 5.63 -2.41 -22.31
CA GLN A 522 6.98 -1.96 -22.59
C GLN A 522 7.31 -0.66 -21.86
N HIS A 523 8.48 -0.60 -21.23
CA HIS A 523 9.01 0.57 -20.57
C HIS A 523 10.23 1.11 -21.33
N SER A 524 10.22 2.40 -21.65
CA SER A 524 11.33 3.11 -22.28
C SER A 524 11.93 4.10 -21.27
N PHE A 525 13.24 4.06 -21.09
CA PHE A 525 13.98 4.93 -20.19
C PHE A 525 14.72 5.97 -21.01
N ASN A 526 14.38 7.24 -20.82
CA ASN A 526 14.88 8.35 -21.62
C ASN A 526 15.53 9.40 -20.71
N TYR A 527 16.55 10.09 -21.24
CA TYR A 527 17.16 11.22 -20.55
C TYR A 527 17.40 12.40 -21.47
N SER A 528 17.49 13.60 -20.91
CA SER A 528 17.78 14.81 -21.64
C SER A 528 18.81 15.66 -20.88
N LEU A 529 19.90 16.04 -21.57
CA LEU A 529 20.97 16.88 -21.02
C LEU A 529 20.69 18.38 -21.23
N ASP A 530 19.71 18.72 -22.08
CA ASP A 530 19.30 20.11 -22.39
C ASP A 530 17.90 20.46 -21.89
N GLY A 531 17.20 19.46 -21.31
CA GLY A 531 15.83 19.59 -20.79
C GLY A 531 14.74 19.51 -21.86
N LYS A 532 15.09 19.35 -23.15
CA LYS A 532 14.16 19.39 -24.31
C LYS A 532 14.24 18.13 -25.16
N ASN A 533 15.45 17.75 -25.56
CA ASN A 533 15.68 16.63 -26.46
C ASN A 533 15.97 15.37 -25.67
N PHE A 534 15.05 14.40 -25.72
CA PHE A 534 15.20 13.12 -25.03
C PHE A 534 15.92 12.10 -25.92
N LYS A 535 16.84 11.36 -25.29
CA LYS A 535 17.53 10.20 -25.85
C LYS A 535 17.13 8.95 -25.09
N ASN A 536 16.77 7.89 -25.80
CA ASN A 536 16.48 6.59 -25.20
C ASN A 536 17.75 5.86 -24.79
N LEU A 537 17.74 5.19 -23.65
CA LEU A 537 18.83 4.37 -23.16
C LEU A 537 18.46 2.87 -23.20
N GLY A 538 19.11 2.12 -24.08
CA GLY A 538 19.03 0.66 -24.14
C GLY A 538 17.82 0.07 -24.85
N GLY A 539 16.94 0.90 -25.43
CA GLY A 539 15.69 0.45 -26.05
C GLY A 539 14.57 0.14 -25.05
N PRO A 540 13.39 -0.26 -25.54
CA PRO A 540 12.29 -0.72 -24.68
C PRO A 540 12.64 -2.01 -23.94
N VAL A 541 12.16 -2.13 -22.71
CA VAL A 541 12.30 -3.33 -21.87
C VAL A 541 10.92 -3.76 -21.37
N SER A 542 10.74 -5.06 -21.06
CA SER A 542 9.47 -5.58 -20.57
C SER A 542 9.10 -5.02 -19.19
N GLY A 543 7.86 -4.54 -19.04
CA GLY A 543 7.26 -4.21 -17.75
C GLY A 543 6.76 -5.44 -16.95
N ASP A 544 6.78 -6.64 -17.55
CA ASP A 544 6.24 -7.86 -16.94
C ASP A 544 6.89 -8.20 -15.59
N ILE A 545 8.19 -7.96 -15.45
CA ILE A 545 8.91 -8.23 -14.20
C ILE A 545 8.40 -7.39 -13.03
N LEU A 546 7.69 -6.31 -13.32
CA LEU A 546 7.10 -5.41 -12.32
C LEU A 546 5.68 -5.82 -11.92
N SER A 547 5.18 -6.94 -12.40
CA SER A 547 3.82 -7.41 -12.08
C SER A 547 3.81 -8.33 -10.87
N THR A 548 2.71 -8.28 -10.11
CA THR A 548 2.50 -9.12 -8.92
C THR A 548 2.51 -10.61 -9.26
N ASP A 549 1.94 -11.00 -10.40
CA ASP A 549 1.88 -12.41 -10.85
C ASP A 549 3.23 -12.98 -11.29
N VAL A 550 4.21 -12.15 -11.65
CA VAL A 550 5.59 -12.57 -11.97
C VAL A 550 6.50 -12.49 -10.76
N ALA A 551 6.44 -11.39 -10.02
CA ALA A 551 7.32 -11.14 -8.88
C ALA A 551 6.84 -11.82 -7.59
N GLY A 552 5.56 -12.17 -7.52
CA GLY A 552 4.92 -12.67 -6.30
C GLY A 552 4.53 -11.55 -5.33
N GLY A 553 4.02 -11.96 -4.17
CA GLY A 553 3.59 -11.03 -3.13
C GLY A 553 2.22 -10.41 -3.38
N PHE A 554 1.97 -9.26 -2.77
CA PHE A 554 0.65 -8.63 -2.69
C PHE A 554 0.63 -7.17 -3.15
N THR A 555 1.80 -6.59 -3.46
CA THR A 555 1.94 -5.18 -3.86
C THR A 555 1.91 -5.00 -5.37
N GLY A 556 1.46 -3.83 -5.83
CA GLY A 556 1.67 -3.35 -7.19
C GLY A 556 2.99 -2.58 -7.31
N SER A 557 3.32 -2.18 -8.54
CA SER A 557 4.52 -1.41 -8.88
C SER A 557 4.51 -0.02 -8.30
N LEU A 558 5.70 0.49 -8.01
CA LEU A 558 5.98 1.84 -7.55
C LEU A 558 6.99 2.52 -8.49
N ILE A 559 6.89 3.84 -8.60
CA ILE A 559 7.89 4.69 -9.25
C ILE A 559 8.55 5.52 -8.17
N GLY A 560 9.90 5.44 -8.05
CA GLY A 560 10.64 6.08 -6.96
C GLY A 560 11.72 7.05 -7.43
N LEU A 561 11.85 8.17 -6.71
CA LEU A 561 13.01 9.05 -6.75
C LEU A 561 14.05 8.45 -5.82
N TYR A 562 15.08 7.86 -6.37
CA TYR A 562 16.00 6.97 -5.66
C TYR A 562 17.41 7.54 -5.56
N SER A 563 18.06 7.28 -4.45
CA SER A 563 19.45 7.62 -4.22
C SER A 563 20.13 6.59 -3.30
N THR A 564 21.41 6.31 -3.54
CA THR A 564 22.22 5.43 -2.68
C THR A 564 23.67 5.87 -2.65
N SER A 565 24.37 5.60 -1.53
CA SER A 565 25.83 5.64 -1.42
C SER A 565 26.47 4.24 -1.40
N SER A 566 25.70 3.21 -1.75
CA SER A 566 26.14 1.81 -1.87
C SER A 566 25.81 1.22 -3.26
N ASN A 567 26.02 2.04 -4.30
CA ASN A 567 25.83 1.61 -5.69
C ASN A 567 26.76 0.44 -6.05
N ASP A 568 26.21 -0.58 -6.69
CA ASP A 568 26.93 -1.76 -7.20
C ASP A 568 26.85 -1.88 -8.75
N ILE A 569 26.20 -0.94 -9.43
CA ILE A 569 26.13 -0.89 -10.89
C ILE A 569 27.44 -0.35 -11.44
N ILE A 570 28.11 -1.16 -12.27
CA ILE A 570 29.38 -0.82 -12.91
C ILE A 570 29.11 -0.52 -14.39
N PRO A 571 29.27 0.75 -14.84
CA PRO A 571 29.14 1.09 -16.27
C PRO A 571 30.15 0.35 -17.14
N ASN A 572 29.76 0.00 -18.36
CA ASN A 572 30.65 -0.60 -19.35
C ASN A 572 31.65 0.41 -19.89
#